data_b814d106b631ea6c96433418ffeb2b09
#
_entry.id   b814d106b631ea6c96433418ffeb2b09
#
_cell.length_a   1.000
_cell.length_b   1.000
_cell.length_c   1.000
_cell.angle_alpha   90.00
_cell.angle_beta   90.00
_cell.angle_gamma   90.00
#
_symmetry.space_group_name_H-M   'P 1'
#
loop_
_entity.id
_entity.type
_entity.pdbx_description
1 polymer ?
#
loop_
_entity_poly.entity_id
_entity_poly.type
_entity_poly.pdbx_seq_one_letter_code
_entity_poly.pdbx_strand_id
1 'polypeptide(L)'
;MKIRYIKYWAFAAVLGMGTVSCEDFLNRPTEDNYNESNFYQNDEQCVQGVNYLYNSPWYDFQRGFIKVGEILSGNVYEGNSPYLNFTVNGTDENLVNMSYSLWAVIGHANTVYTRLKTANASEAVKNQCMGECLAWKAMAYFYLVRSFGAVPIIHDNTDELNSGNYNSKFKVEAADVYYYIIMTLEKAMELLPARGETGRIDRYCAEGLLAKVYLTKSGLSGTRNADDLAKAAEYSKDVINNSGRNLLANYSDVFRLANNKNEECLFSWHWSAGRDPWTQQNTLQSDLAMVGFDEFGDCWGGYAGPSVDLQDAFGISALESPETRSDTDTRRKATMMMAGDVYDYFWQDKGGFDYLRFIYDAEYGKGGPNGDYQSPTGANHVKHLYGNNNDHVLGLGVSAGNMYSGLATHILRLSDIYLVYAEAKMGLATSTTDQSALDAFNAVRGRAIPGVTPKTSITWEDVWKERRLELACEGDRWYDYVRLAYYDSQRAINELKAQRRDVYYSLGTTYKAYYENGSWTVNPDETRYNPDAKAPNVTVSSFTLPFPTEDVVFNPNLMKDPVHVDVRSEFSY
;
A
#
# COMPACT_ATOMS: atom_id res chain seq x y z
N MET A 1 -16.46 22.14 83.73
CA MET A 1 -16.67 20.85 82.97
C MET A 1 -17.63 20.98 81.80
N LYS A 2 -17.79 22.15 81.14
CA LYS A 2 -18.71 22.36 79.99
C LYS A 2 -18.04 22.74 78.68
N ILE A 3 -16.77 23.08 78.63
CA ILE A 3 -16.06 23.51 77.43
C ILE A 3 -15.41 22.33 76.67
N ARG A 4 -15.22 21.19 77.36
CA ARG A 4 -14.55 20.00 76.74
C ARG A 4 -15.45 19.20 75.79
N TYR A 5 -16.76 19.23 76.03
CA TYR A 5 -17.73 18.53 75.20
C TYR A 5 -18.11 19.27 73.88
N ILE A 6 -18.02 20.59 73.86
CA ILE A 6 -18.29 21.40 72.65
C ILE A 6 -17.24 21.14 71.54
N LYS A 7 -15.97 20.88 71.93
CA LYS A 7 -14.90 20.56 70.97
C LYS A 7 -15.14 19.20 70.29
N TYR A 8 -15.70 18.22 70.97
CA TYR A 8 -16.00 16.90 70.41
C TYR A 8 -17.23 16.92 69.50
N TRP A 9 -18.22 17.73 69.79
CA TRP A 9 -19.39 17.92 68.92
C TRP A 9 -19.07 18.73 67.68
N ALA A 10 -18.18 19.70 67.72
CA ALA A 10 -17.70 20.42 66.57
C ALA A 10 -16.82 19.54 65.65
N PHE A 11 -16.03 18.62 66.24
CA PHE A 11 -15.23 17.69 65.49
C PHE A 11 -16.06 16.58 64.83
N ALA A 12 -17.12 16.10 65.50
CA ALA A 12 -18.06 15.14 64.91
C ALA A 12 -18.93 15.78 63.84
N ALA A 13 -19.32 17.05 63.94
CA ALA A 13 -20.05 17.75 62.88
C ALA A 13 -19.20 18.02 61.62
N VAL A 14 -17.89 18.26 61.80
CA VAL A 14 -16.95 18.42 60.65
C VAL A 14 -16.68 17.07 59.98
N LEU A 15 -16.60 15.98 60.71
CA LEU A 15 -16.47 14.63 60.15
C LEU A 15 -17.77 14.15 59.47
N GLY A 16 -18.95 14.57 59.92
CA GLY A 16 -20.22 14.22 59.32
C GLY A 16 -20.55 14.98 58.05
N MET A 17 -19.90 16.14 57.78
CA MET A 17 -20.03 16.89 56.55
C MET A 17 -19.02 16.43 55.45
N GLY A 18 -18.04 15.59 55.83
CA GLY A 18 -17.03 15.07 54.87
C GLY A 18 -17.41 13.75 54.18
N THR A 19 -18.58 13.18 54.49
CA THR A 19 -19.00 11.89 53.89
C THR A 19 -20.20 11.99 52.93
N VAL A 20 -20.58 13.19 52.52
CA VAL A 20 -21.35 13.35 51.30
C VAL A 20 -20.36 13.30 50.15
N SER A 21 -19.97 12.10 49.81
CA SER A 21 -19.34 11.79 48.52
C SER A 21 -20.33 12.21 47.44
N CYS A 22 -20.05 13.29 46.74
CA CYS A 22 -20.74 13.61 45.52
C CYS A 22 -20.39 12.48 44.51
N GLU A 23 -21.23 11.46 44.44
CA GLU A 23 -21.18 10.48 43.32
C GLU A 23 -21.20 11.22 41.99
N ASP A 24 -21.92 12.33 41.89
CA ASP A 24 -21.92 13.23 40.73
C ASP A 24 -20.55 13.88 40.42
N PHE A 25 -19.68 14.04 41.40
CA PHE A 25 -18.34 14.60 41.15
C PHE A 25 -17.35 13.55 40.64
N LEU A 26 -17.54 12.28 41.04
CA LEU A 26 -16.73 11.15 40.55
C LEU A 26 -17.26 10.59 39.22
N ASN A 27 -18.53 10.81 38.93
CA ASN A 27 -19.20 10.38 37.70
C ASN A 27 -19.41 11.53 36.70
N ARG A 28 -18.69 12.66 36.85
CA ARG A 28 -18.72 13.68 35.81
C ARG A 28 -18.14 13.10 34.52
N PRO A 29 -18.92 12.97 33.44
CA PRO A 29 -18.37 12.67 32.14
C PRO A 29 -17.31 13.74 31.85
N THR A 30 -16.16 13.35 31.38
CA THR A 30 -15.15 14.30 30.88
C THR A 30 -15.75 15.01 29.67
N GLU A 31 -16.34 16.19 29.87
CA GLU A 31 -16.98 16.99 28.81
C GLU A 31 -15.95 17.52 27.81
N ASP A 32 -14.67 17.59 28.19
CA ASP A 32 -13.57 18.16 27.42
C ASP A 32 -12.74 17.13 26.65
N ASN A 33 -12.95 15.82 26.85
CA ASN A 33 -12.25 14.75 26.14
C ASN A 33 -13.22 13.68 25.67
N TYR A 34 -13.14 13.32 24.40
CA TYR A 34 -13.87 12.18 23.88
C TYR A 34 -13.34 10.88 24.51
N ASN A 35 -14.26 10.05 24.97
CA ASN A 35 -13.99 8.70 25.45
C ASN A 35 -15.01 7.74 24.83
N GLU A 36 -14.85 6.44 25.07
CA GLU A 36 -15.71 5.42 24.49
C GLU A 36 -17.22 5.59 24.82
N SER A 37 -17.57 6.28 25.91
CA SER A 37 -18.96 6.45 26.34
C SER A 37 -19.64 7.70 25.75
N ASN A 38 -18.87 8.70 25.30
CA ASN A 38 -19.38 9.97 24.78
C ASN A 38 -19.03 10.23 23.30
N PHE A 39 -18.36 9.29 22.64
CA PHE A 39 -18.13 9.29 21.19
C PHE A 39 -19.19 8.42 20.49
N TYR A 40 -19.35 8.51 19.19
CA TYR A 40 -20.37 7.83 18.38
C TYR A 40 -21.82 8.24 18.68
N GLN A 41 -22.05 9.51 19.03
CA GLN A 41 -23.36 10.04 19.38
C GLN A 41 -24.11 10.69 18.20
N ASN A 42 -23.50 10.78 17.03
CA ASN A 42 -24.09 11.34 15.81
C ASN A 42 -23.33 10.85 14.56
N ASP A 43 -23.86 11.17 13.38
CA ASP A 43 -23.32 10.74 12.09
C ASP A 43 -21.88 11.21 11.88
N GLU A 44 -21.57 12.46 12.25
CA GLU A 44 -20.22 13.02 12.06
C GLU A 44 -19.16 12.26 12.90
N GLN A 45 -19.46 11.97 14.15
CA GLN A 45 -18.56 11.21 15.01
C GLN A 45 -18.36 9.76 14.51
N CYS A 46 -19.38 9.13 13.94
CA CYS A 46 -19.24 7.81 13.31
C CYS A 46 -18.26 7.87 12.13
N VAL A 47 -18.39 8.87 11.27
CA VAL A 47 -17.46 9.09 10.14
C VAL A 47 -16.05 9.39 10.62
N GLN A 48 -15.89 10.24 11.64
CA GLN A 48 -14.57 10.56 12.23
C GLN A 48 -13.90 9.32 12.81
N GLY A 49 -14.65 8.43 13.48
CA GLY A 49 -14.12 7.18 14.01
C GLY A 49 -13.54 6.26 12.93
N VAL A 50 -14.16 6.23 11.75
CA VAL A 50 -13.69 5.41 10.62
C VAL A 50 -12.54 6.08 9.87
N ASN A 51 -12.45 7.43 9.84
CA ASN A 51 -11.38 8.14 9.12
C ASN A 51 -9.99 7.69 9.57
N TYR A 52 -9.83 7.32 10.84
CA TYR A 52 -8.59 6.78 11.37
C TYR A 52 -8.08 5.54 10.61
N LEU A 53 -8.98 4.68 10.11
CA LEU A 53 -8.61 3.48 9.35
C LEU A 53 -8.00 3.78 7.98
N TYR A 54 -8.11 5.03 7.50
CA TYR A 54 -7.52 5.42 6.21
C TYR A 54 -6.06 5.86 6.31
N ASN A 55 -5.48 5.99 7.51
CA ASN A 55 -4.09 6.45 7.69
C ASN A 55 -3.35 5.80 8.87
N SER A 56 -3.55 6.25 10.09
CA SER A 56 -2.70 5.94 11.24
C SER A 56 -2.30 4.48 11.43
N PRO A 57 -3.21 3.49 11.36
CA PRO A 57 -2.80 2.10 11.57
C PRO A 57 -1.95 1.53 10.43
N TRP A 58 -1.87 2.23 9.29
CA TRP A 58 -1.02 1.86 8.14
C TRP A 58 0.35 2.55 8.16
N TYR A 59 0.59 3.46 9.10
CA TYR A 59 1.81 4.27 9.13
C TYR A 59 3.08 3.43 9.10
N ASP A 60 3.18 2.44 9.97
CA ASP A 60 4.35 1.58 10.08
C ASP A 60 4.47 0.59 8.91
N PHE A 61 3.42 0.42 8.11
CA PHE A 61 3.46 -0.41 6.91
C PHE A 61 4.06 0.31 5.69
N GLN A 62 4.18 1.63 5.67
CA GLN A 62 4.63 2.38 4.49
C GLN A 62 5.97 1.85 3.93
N ARG A 63 6.95 1.58 4.79
CA ARG A 63 8.23 0.99 4.37
C ARG A 63 8.10 -0.47 3.95
N GLY A 64 7.32 -1.26 4.66
CA GLY A 64 7.01 -2.65 4.28
C GLY A 64 6.32 -2.73 2.91
N PHE A 65 5.47 -1.78 2.58
CA PHE A 65 4.81 -1.65 1.27
C PHE A 65 5.82 -1.61 0.11
N ILE A 66 6.88 -0.84 0.22
CA ILE A 66 7.95 -0.79 -0.80
C ILE A 66 8.89 -2.01 -0.68
N LYS A 67 9.35 -2.37 0.54
CA LYS A 67 10.35 -3.41 0.72
C LYS A 67 9.82 -4.80 0.36
N VAL A 68 8.64 -5.15 0.83
CA VAL A 68 8.00 -6.42 0.50
C VAL A 68 7.43 -6.39 -0.92
N GLY A 69 6.64 -5.38 -1.25
CA GLY A 69 5.95 -5.33 -2.55
C GLY A 69 6.87 -5.20 -3.75
N GLU A 70 7.94 -4.39 -3.63
CA GLU A 70 8.72 -3.96 -4.78
C GLU A 70 10.18 -4.42 -4.76
N ILE A 71 10.85 -4.47 -3.60
CA ILE A 71 12.25 -4.92 -3.56
C ILE A 71 12.33 -6.45 -3.68
N LEU A 72 11.51 -7.21 -2.95
CA LEU A 72 11.43 -8.68 -3.12
C LEU A 72 11.10 -9.06 -4.56
N SER A 73 10.19 -8.32 -5.21
CA SER A 73 9.78 -8.58 -6.58
C SER A 73 10.81 -8.21 -7.64
N GLY A 74 11.85 -7.45 -7.29
CA GLY A 74 12.88 -6.99 -8.20
C GLY A 74 12.50 -5.78 -9.04
N ASN A 75 11.40 -5.10 -8.75
CA ASN A 75 11.07 -3.82 -9.40
C ASN A 75 11.91 -2.66 -8.87
N VAL A 76 12.32 -2.73 -7.61
CA VAL A 76 13.15 -1.72 -6.96
C VAL A 76 14.46 -2.37 -6.48
N TYR A 77 15.57 -1.68 -6.73
CA TYR A 77 16.88 -2.00 -6.19
C TYR A 77 17.12 -1.20 -4.91
N GLU A 78 17.57 -1.86 -3.88
CA GLU A 78 18.10 -1.26 -2.66
C GLU A 78 19.33 -2.07 -2.22
N GLY A 79 20.52 -1.47 -2.31
CA GLY A 79 21.77 -2.16 -2.01
C GLY A 79 21.82 -2.73 -0.59
N ASN A 80 22.34 -3.95 -0.44
CA ASN A 80 22.48 -4.67 0.84
C ASN A 80 21.15 -4.94 1.57
N SER A 81 20.01 -4.75 0.93
CA SER A 81 18.71 -5.04 1.53
C SER A 81 18.51 -6.57 1.71
N PRO A 82 18.03 -7.02 2.89
CA PRO A 82 17.67 -8.42 3.07
C PRO A 82 16.51 -8.86 2.16
N TYR A 83 15.67 -7.91 1.74
CA TYR A 83 14.60 -8.15 0.76
C TYR A 83 15.15 -8.41 -0.63
N LEU A 84 16.16 -7.64 -1.06
CA LEU A 84 16.82 -7.86 -2.36
C LEU A 84 17.47 -9.25 -2.44
N ASN A 85 18.01 -9.73 -1.33
CA ASN A 85 18.80 -10.96 -1.24
C ASN A 85 18.00 -12.17 -0.73
N PHE A 86 16.71 -12.04 -0.42
CA PHE A 86 15.87 -13.10 0.17
C PHE A 86 16.42 -13.65 1.49
N THR A 87 16.93 -12.77 2.36
CA THR A 87 17.50 -13.10 3.68
C THR A 87 16.74 -12.46 4.84
N VAL A 88 15.49 -12.07 4.60
CA VAL A 88 14.60 -11.47 5.61
C VAL A 88 14.38 -12.47 6.74
N ASN A 89 14.47 -12.00 7.97
CA ASN A 89 14.25 -12.80 9.17
C ASN A 89 13.29 -12.10 10.15
N GLY A 90 12.83 -12.81 11.16
CA GLY A 90 11.82 -12.34 12.11
C GLY A 90 12.23 -11.17 13.02
N THR A 91 13.48 -10.69 12.94
CA THR A 91 13.96 -9.50 13.68
C THR A 91 14.11 -8.27 12.77
N ASP A 92 13.78 -8.38 11.48
CA ASP A 92 13.82 -7.24 10.57
C ASP A 92 12.78 -6.20 10.97
N GLU A 93 13.22 -4.96 11.18
CA GLU A 93 12.37 -3.87 11.69
C GLU A 93 11.17 -3.58 10.77
N ASN A 94 11.37 -3.62 9.43
CA ASN A 94 10.29 -3.33 8.50
C ASN A 94 9.26 -4.46 8.46
N LEU A 95 9.69 -5.71 8.65
CA LEU A 95 8.80 -6.85 8.78
C LEU A 95 7.98 -6.78 10.08
N VAL A 96 8.62 -6.44 11.21
CA VAL A 96 7.98 -6.25 12.51
C VAL A 96 6.93 -5.13 12.41
N ASN A 97 7.30 -3.98 11.87
CA ASN A 97 6.42 -2.82 11.69
C ASN A 97 5.25 -3.14 10.75
N MET A 98 5.48 -3.88 9.67
CA MET A 98 4.43 -4.35 8.76
C MET A 98 3.43 -5.25 9.49
N SER A 99 3.90 -6.24 10.24
CA SER A 99 3.04 -7.15 11.03
C SER A 99 2.21 -6.37 12.04
N TYR A 100 2.86 -5.53 12.85
CA TYR A 100 2.19 -4.67 13.81
C TYR A 100 1.07 -3.84 13.18
N SER A 101 1.37 -3.17 12.07
CA SER A 101 0.43 -2.32 11.34
C SER A 101 -0.82 -3.11 10.88
N LEU A 102 -0.63 -4.28 10.29
CA LEU A 102 -1.73 -5.10 9.81
C LEU A 102 -2.65 -5.59 10.95
N TRP A 103 -2.08 -6.00 12.08
CA TRP A 103 -2.85 -6.35 13.27
C TRP A 103 -3.53 -5.14 13.90
N ALA A 104 -2.90 -3.96 13.89
CA ALA A 104 -3.50 -2.72 14.36
C ALA A 104 -4.74 -2.34 13.52
N VAL A 105 -4.68 -2.45 12.19
CA VAL A 105 -5.85 -2.24 11.32
C VAL A 105 -7.01 -3.16 11.71
N ILE A 106 -6.75 -4.46 11.92
CA ILE A 106 -7.77 -5.43 12.31
C ILE A 106 -8.36 -5.08 13.67
N GLY A 107 -7.52 -4.77 14.67
CA GLY A 107 -7.96 -4.40 16.00
C GLY A 107 -8.81 -3.13 16.01
N HIS A 108 -8.39 -2.09 15.29
CA HIS A 108 -9.17 -0.85 15.17
C HIS A 108 -10.47 -1.06 14.40
N ALA A 109 -10.45 -1.80 13.29
CA ALA A 109 -11.65 -2.11 12.52
C ALA A 109 -12.69 -2.87 13.37
N ASN A 110 -12.26 -3.86 14.16
CA ASN A 110 -13.14 -4.59 15.09
C ASN A 110 -13.73 -3.66 16.15
N THR A 111 -12.90 -2.81 16.77
CA THR A 111 -13.37 -1.89 17.82
C THR A 111 -14.39 -0.90 17.26
N VAL A 112 -14.10 -0.24 16.15
CA VAL A 112 -15.01 0.73 15.53
C VAL A 112 -16.29 0.06 15.06
N TYR A 113 -16.19 -1.10 14.40
CA TYR A 113 -17.36 -1.87 13.96
C TYR A 113 -18.29 -2.21 15.11
N THR A 114 -17.75 -2.68 16.25
CA THR A 114 -18.56 -3.05 17.44
C THR A 114 -19.23 -1.81 18.04
N ARG A 115 -18.54 -0.65 18.10
CA ARG A 115 -19.13 0.60 18.61
C ARG A 115 -20.22 1.14 17.71
N LEU A 116 -20.07 1.02 16.40
CA LEU A 116 -21.07 1.47 15.43
C LEU A 116 -22.40 0.69 15.54
N LYS A 117 -22.39 -0.57 15.96
CA LYS A 117 -23.63 -1.35 16.18
C LYS A 117 -24.61 -0.66 17.13
N THR A 118 -24.09 0.04 18.14
CA THR A 118 -24.88 0.71 19.19
C THR A 118 -24.82 2.24 19.10
N ALA A 119 -24.20 2.79 18.07
CA ALA A 119 -24.05 4.24 17.88
C ALA A 119 -25.40 4.95 17.71
N ASN A 120 -25.50 6.16 18.25
CA ASN A 120 -26.68 7.01 18.08
C ASN A 120 -26.53 7.85 16.80
N ALA A 121 -26.66 7.20 15.64
CA ALA A 121 -26.50 7.80 14.32
C ALA A 121 -27.52 7.22 13.34
N SER A 122 -27.65 7.81 12.16
CA SER A 122 -28.53 7.29 11.11
C SER A 122 -28.05 5.90 10.62
N GLU A 123 -29.02 5.02 10.32
CA GLU A 123 -28.69 3.66 9.84
C GLU A 123 -27.82 3.68 8.58
N ALA A 124 -28.05 4.63 7.68
CA ALA A 124 -27.27 4.78 6.45
C ALA A 124 -25.79 5.05 6.75
N VAL A 125 -25.49 5.97 7.68
CA VAL A 125 -24.10 6.28 8.07
C VAL A 125 -23.48 5.14 8.88
N LYS A 126 -24.23 4.52 9.80
CA LYS A 126 -23.73 3.34 10.52
C LYS A 126 -23.35 2.22 9.56
N ASN A 127 -24.23 1.89 8.62
CA ASN A 127 -23.99 0.83 7.64
C ASN A 127 -22.77 1.15 6.76
N GLN A 128 -22.66 2.38 6.22
CA GLN A 128 -21.48 2.81 5.47
C GLN A 128 -20.21 2.65 6.29
N CYS A 129 -20.17 3.19 7.51
CA CYS A 129 -19.00 3.14 8.37
C CYS A 129 -18.63 1.70 8.78
N MET A 130 -19.62 0.85 9.09
CA MET A 130 -19.39 -0.57 9.35
C MET A 130 -18.84 -1.31 8.13
N GLY A 131 -19.37 -1.01 6.94
CA GLY A 131 -18.88 -1.58 5.68
C GLY A 131 -17.43 -1.19 5.40
N GLU A 132 -17.05 0.07 5.65
CA GLU A 132 -15.66 0.53 5.51
C GLU A 132 -14.72 -0.18 6.50
N CYS A 133 -15.14 -0.39 7.77
CA CYS A 133 -14.37 -1.17 8.74
C CYS A 133 -14.09 -2.58 8.24
N LEU A 134 -15.12 -3.26 7.71
CA LEU A 134 -14.98 -4.62 7.18
C LEU A 134 -14.09 -4.67 5.94
N ALA A 135 -14.20 -3.69 5.05
CA ALA A 135 -13.36 -3.61 3.87
C ALA A 135 -11.87 -3.42 4.22
N TRP A 136 -11.54 -2.54 5.17
CA TRP A 136 -10.18 -2.37 5.69
C TRP A 136 -9.66 -3.60 6.41
N LYS A 137 -10.50 -4.25 7.24
CA LYS A 137 -10.16 -5.52 7.88
C LYS A 137 -9.83 -6.61 6.86
N ALA A 138 -10.64 -6.73 5.82
CA ALA A 138 -10.40 -7.69 4.74
C ALA A 138 -9.10 -7.39 3.98
N MET A 139 -8.79 -6.11 3.70
CA MET A 139 -7.52 -5.70 3.08
C MET A 139 -6.32 -6.09 3.96
N ALA A 140 -6.38 -5.87 5.27
CA ALA A 140 -5.31 -6.26 6.18
C ALA A 140 -5.10 -7.79 6.21
N TYR A 141 -6.18 -8.57 6.28
CA TYR A 141 -6.09 -10.03 6.17
C TYR A 141 -5.55 -10.49 4.81
N PHE A 142 -5.88 -9.79 3.73
CA PHE A 142 -5.36 -10.11 2.41
C PHE A 142 -3.86 -9.85 2.29
N TYR A 143 -3.33 -8.83 2.96
CA TYR A 143 -1.88 -8.66 3.11
C TYR A 143 -1.27 -9.75 4.00
N LEU A 144 -1.88 -10.06 5.15
CA LEU A 144 -1.39 -11.09 6.07
C LEU A 144 -1.27 -12.46 5.41
N VAL A 145 -2.35 -12.94 4.75
CA VAL A 145 -2.35 -14.28 4.15
C VAL A 145 -1.37 -14.40 2.98
N ARG A 146 -1.19 -13.33 2.19
CA ARG A 146 -0.20 -13.32 1.10
C ARG A 146 1.24 -13.18 1.59
N SER A 147 1.45 -12.61 2.78
CA SER A 147 2.79 -12.44 3.36
C SER A 147 3.21 -13.65 4.21
N PHE A 148 2.33 -14.11 5.10
CA PHE A 148 2.65 -15.13 6.12
C PHE A 148 1.97 -16.48 5.89
N GLY A 149 1.12 -16.61 4.87
CA GLY A 149 0.33 -17.82 4.65
C GLY A 149 -0.76 -18.00 5.71
N ALA A 150 -0.69 -19.09 6.48
CA ALA A 150 -1.62 -19.32 7.59
C ALA A 150 -1.42 -18.29 8.70
N VAL A 151 -2.51 -17.67 9.18
CA VAL A 151 -2.51 -16.65 10.24
C VAL A 151 -3.70 -16.84 11.18
N PRO A 152 -3.66 -16.37 12.43
CA PRO A 152 -4.82 -16.36 13.30
C PRO A 152 -5.96 -15.50 12.76
N ILE A 153 -7.21 -15.86 13.05
CA ILE A 153 -8.38 -15.03 12.80
C ILE A 153 -8.84 -14.40 14.11
N ILE A 154 -8.85 -13.06 14.16
CA ILE A 154 -9.38 -12.25 15.23
C ILE A 154 -10.67 -11.61 14.73
N HIS A 155 -11.80 -12.24 15.04
CA HIS A 155 -13.11 -11.79 14.56
C HIS A 155 -13.66 -10.64 15.38
N ASP A 156 -13.58 -10.74 16.72
CA ASP A 156 -14.00 -9.71 17.68
C ASP A 156 -12.95 -9.56 18.79
N ASN A 157 -12.57 -8.33 19.12
CA ASN A 157 -11.57 -8.06 20.15
C ASN A 157 -12.09 -8.37 21.56
N THR A 158 -13.41 -8.18 21.80
CA THR A 158 -14.02 -8.39 23.11
C THR A 158 -14.03 -9.87 23.46
N ASP A 159 -14.34 -10.73 22.50
CA ASP A 159 -14.32 -12.18 22.69
C ASP A 159 -12.91 -12.68 23.01
N GLU A 160 -11.90 -12.13 22.32
CA GLU A 160 -10.50 -12.48 22.58
C GLU A 160 -10.04 -12.07 23.99
N LEU A 161 -10.35 -10.84 24.40
CA LEU A 161 -10.00 -10.34 25.72
C LEU A 161 -10.73 -11.11 26.83
N ASN A 162 -12.02 -11.38 26.66
CA ASN A 162 -12.84 -12.10 27.64
C ASN A 162 -12.42 -13.57 27.78
N SER A 163 -12.01 -14.21 26.70
CA SER A 163 -11.53 -15.61 26.72
C SER A 163 -10.17 -15.77 27.39
N GLY A 164 -9.38 -14.69 27.46
CA GLY A 164 -7.99 -14.73 27.91
C GLY A 164 -7.03 -15.49 26.98
N ASN A 165 -7.47 -15.85 25.76
CA ASN A 165 -6.71 -16.67 24.81
C ASN A 165 -5.99 -15.86 23.73
N TYR A 166 -5.86 -14.56 23.91
CA TYR A 166 -5.28 -13.63 22.92
C TYR A 166 -3.82 -13.94 22.56
N ASN A 167 -3.08 -14.64 23.41
CA ASN A 167 -1.69 -15.04 23.20
C ASN A 167 -1.51 -16.57 22.97
N SER A 168 -2.58 -17.26 22.63
CA SER A 168 -2.55 -18.72 22.41
C SER A 168 -3.33 -19.17 21.17
N LYS A 169 -3.63 -18.23 20.27
CA LYS A 169 -4.36 -18.50 19.02
C LYS A 169 -3.51 -19.33 18.05
N PHE A 170 -4.13 -20.34 17.47
CA PHE A 170 -3.53 -21.09 16.38
C PHE A 170 -3.63 -20.31 15.06
N LYS A 171 -2.67 -20.55 14.17
CA LYS A 171 -2.84 -20.18 12.76
C LYS A 171 -4.00 -20.96 12.17
N VAL A 172 -4.80 -20.29 11.37
CA VAL A 172 -5.85 -20.91 10.56
C VAL A 172 -5.28 -21.18 9.16
N GLU A 173 -5.67 -22.28 8.54
CA GLU A 173 -5.24 -22.64 7.19
C GLU A 173 -5.48 -21.48 6.20
N ALA A 174 -4.54 -21.26 5.29
CA ALA A 174 -4.64 -20.14 4.34
C ALA A 174 -5.95 -20.17 3.54
N ALA A 175 -6.44 -21.36 3.18
CA ALA A 175 -7.72 -21.50 2.49
C ALA A 175 -8.89 -20.92 3.29
N ASP A 176 -8.94 -21.19 4.59
CA ASP A 176 -9.99 -20.70 5.48
C ASP A 176 -9.85 -19.20 5.74
N VAL A 177 -8.61 -18.68 5.80
CA VAL A 177 -8.37 -17.23 5.86
C VAL A 177 -8.91 -16.54 4.60
N TYR A 178 -8.71 -17.11 3.40
CA TYR A 178 -9.33 -16.59 2.17
C TYR A 178 -10.86 -16.63 2.22
N TYR A 179 -11.47 -17.70 2.76
CA TYR A 179 -12.92 -17.76 2.96
C TYR A 179 -13.41 -16.70 3.96
N TYR A 180 -12.63 -16.44 5.00
CA TYR A 180 -12.93 -15.36 5.95
C TYR A 180 -12.89 -13.98 5.31
N ILE A 181 -11.89 -13.71 4.47
CA ILE A 181 -11.78 -12.46 3.70
C ILE A 181 -13.01 -12.31 2.78
N ILE A 182 -13.38 -13.37 2.06
CA ILE A 182 -14.53 -13.37 1.15
C ILE A 182 -15.81 -13.05 1.93
N MET A 183 -16.09 -13.77 3.03
CA MET A 183 -17.26 -13.54 3.89
C MET A 183 -17.30 -12.10 4.42
N THR A 184 -16.15 -11.56 4.82
CA THR A 184 -16.02 -10.19 5.34
C THR A 184 -16.33 -9.16 4.25
N LEU A 185 -15.83 -9.37 3.01
CA LEU A 185 -16.11 -8.48 1.87
C LEU A 185 -17.55 -8.59 1.39
N GLU A 186 -18.12 -9.78 1.35
CA GLU A 186 -19.55 -9.97 1.03
C GLU A 186 -20.42 -9.16 2.00
N LYS A 187 -20.11 -9.21 3.31
CA LYS A 187 -20.82 -8.40 4.31
C LYS A 187 -20.55 -6.90 4.16
N ALA A 188 -19.34 -6.50 3.83
CA ALA A 188 -19.02 -5.10 3.54
C ALA A 188 -19.85 -4.57 2.37
N MET A 189 -19.98 -5.36 1.29
CA MET A 189 -20.78 -4.99 0.10
C MET A 189 -22.27 -4.84 0.40
N GLU A 190 -22.82 -5.62 1.36
CA GLU A 190 -24.21 -5.48 1.81
C GLU A 190 -24.46 -4.15 2.54
N LEU A 191 -23.46 -3.66 3.28
CA LEU A 191 -23.57 -2.48 4.13
C LEU A 191 -23.22 -1.18 3.40
N LEU A 192 -22.28 -1.25 2.44
CA LEU A 192 -21.76 -0.09 1.74
C LEU A 192 -22.76 0.46 0.71
N PRO A 193 -22.80 1.81 0.52
CA PRO A 193 -23.56 2.40 -0.58
C PRO A 193 -22.95 1.99 -1.93
N ALA A 194 -23.79 1.91 -2.95
CA ALA A 194 -23.33 1.60 -4.31
C ALA A 194 -22.29 2.62 -4.82
N ARG A 195 -22.46 3.89 -4.46
CA ARG A 195 -21.50 4.96 -4.74
C ARG A 195 -21.36 5.85 -3.51
N GLY A 196 -20.14 6.06 -3.07
CA GLY A 196 -19.76 6.94 -1.98
C GLY A 196 -19.12 8.25 -2.46
N GLU A 197 -18.68 9.05 -1.52
CA GLU A 197 -17.80 10.20 -1.78
C GLU A 197 -16.47 9.70 -2.40
N THR A 198 -15.95 10.41 -3.40
CA THR A 198 -14.65 10.08 -4.01
C THR A 198 -13.55 10.08 -2.97
N GLY A 199 -12.80 8.99 -2.92
CA GLY A 199 -11.76 8.74 -1.91
C GLY A 199 -12.25 7.91 -0.72
N ARG A 200 -13.57 7.67 -0.56
CA ARG A 200 -14.09 6.71 0.43
C ARG A 200 -14.41 5.37 -0.22
N ILE A 201 -14.35 4.32 0.59
CA ILE A 201 -14.70 2.97 0.15
C ILE A 201 -16.22 2.90 -0.05
N ASP A 202 -16.64 2.51 -1.23
CA ASP A 202 -18.01 2.15 -1.57
C ASP A 202 -18.12 0.65 -1.92
N ARG A 203 -19.31 0.20 -2.25
CA ARG A 203 -19.56 -1.21 -2.59
C ARG A 203 -18.62 -1.71 -3.70
N TYR A 204 -18.41 -0.92 -4.77
CA TYR A 204 -17.57 -1.32 -5.89
C TYR A 204 -16.08 -1.35 -5.54
N CYS A 205 -15.63 -0.59 -4.54
CA CYS A 205 -14.29 -0.73 -3.99
C CYS A 205 -14.09 -2.10 -3.33
N ALA A 206 -15.02 -2.49 -2.45
CA ALA A 206 -15.01 -3.80 -1.80
C ALA A 206 -15.14 -4.96 -2.80
N GLU A 207 -15.98 -4.80 -3.82
CA GLU A 207 -16.18 -5.77 -4.90
C GLU A 207 -14.94 -5.94 -5.78
N GLY A 208 -14.22 -4.84 -6.08
CA GLY A 208 -12.94 -4.89 -6.77
C GLY A 208 -11.87 -5.65 -5.98
N LEU A 209 -11.80 -5.42 -4.67
CA LEU A 209 -10.93 -6.22 -3.80
C LEU A 209 -11.33 -7.70 -3.81
N LEU A 210 -12.63 -8.00 -3.75
CA LEU A 210 -13.14 -9.37 -3.78
C LEU A 210 -12.76 -10.08 -5.08
N ALA A 211 -12.84 -9.40 -6.23
CA ALA A 211 -12.38 -9.94 -7.51
C ALA A 211 -10.90 -10.33 -7.48
N LYS A 212 -10.05 -9.46 -6.93
CA LYS A 212 -8.60 -9.72 -6.78
C LYS A 212 -8.32 -10.86 -5.78
N VAL A 213 -9.10 -10.96 -4.70
CA VAL A 213 -9.02 -12.06 -3.73
C VAL A 213 -9.32 -13.41 -4.40
N TYR A 214 -10.38 -13.50 -5.21
CA TYR A 214 -10.71 -14.72 -5.95
C TYR A 214 -9.63 -15.09 -6.97
N LEU A 215 -9.12 -14.12 -7.76
CA LEU A 215 -8.00 -14.37 -8.67
C LEU A 215 -6.79 -14.95 -7.93
N THR A 216 -6.43 -14.37 -6.78
CA THR A 216 -5.29 -14.82 -5.97
C THR A 216 -5.52 -16.22 -5.40
N LYS A 217 -6.67 -16.46 -4.81
CA LYS A 217 -7.08 -17.74 -4.21
C LYS A 217 -7.12 -18.87 -5.25
N SER A 218 -7.39 -18.56 -6.52
CA SER A 218 -7.62 -19.55 -7.56
C SER A 218 -6.48 -20.56 -7.74
N GLY A 219 -5.23 -20.21 -7.39
CA GLY A 219 -4.07 -21.10 -7.47
C GLY A 219 -3.73 -21.87 -6.20
N LEU A 220 -4.40 -21.56 -5.07
CA LEU A 220 -3.98 -21.97 -3.73
C LEU A 220 -3.89 -23.50 -3.53
N SER A 221 -4.69 -24.28 -4.25
CA SER A 221 -4.68 -25.76 -4.18
C SER A 221 -3.57 -26.43 -5.01
N GLY A 222 -2.64 -25.67 -5.56
CA GLY A 222 -1.56 -26.18 -6.43
C GLY A 222 -1.93 -26.25 -7.92
N THR A 223 -3.19 -25.95 -8.23
CA THR A 223 -3.71 -25.83 -9.61
C THR A 223 -4.73 -24.71 -9.66
N ARG A 224 -4.85 -24.05 -10.82
CA ARG A 224 -5.83 -22.96 -10.97
C ARG A 224 -7.27 -23.50 -10.93
N ASN A 225 -8.10 -22.88 -10.10
CA ASN A 225 -9.51 -23.24 -9.91
C ASN A 225 -10.40 -22.43 -10.85
N ALA A 226 -11.20 -23.13 -11.68
CA ALA A 226 -12.05 -22.48 -12.69
C ALA A 226 -13.21 -21.67 -12.07
N ASP A 227 -13.77 -22.12 -10.93
CA ASP A 227 -14.89 -21.43 -10.27
C ASP A 227 -14.41 -20.12 -9.63
N ASP A 228 -13.23 -20.12 -8.98
CA ASP A 228 -12.63 -18.90 -8.44
C ASP A 228 -12.32 -17.89 -9.56
N LEU A 229 -11.80 -18.35 -10.70
CA LEU A 229 -11.57 -17.49 -11.86
C LEU A 229 -12.88 -16.93 -12.44
N ALA A 230 -13.95 -17.74 -12.49
CA ALA A 230 -15.26 -17.27 -12.92
C ALA A 230 -15.81 -16.20 -11.97
N LYS A 231 -15.63 -16.36 -10.65
CA LYS A 231 -16.01 -15.34 -9.65
C LYS A 231 -15.17 -14.07 -9.78
N ALA A 232 -13.87 -14.18 -9.96
CA ALA A 232 -13.01 -13.03 -10.21
C ALA A 232 -13.47 -12.26 -11.46
N ALA A 233 -13.82 -12.95 -12.55
CA ALA A 233 -14.34 -12.34 -13.77
C ALA A 233 -15.74 -11.72 -13.58
N GLU A 234 -16.63 -12.35 -12.80
CA GLU A 234 -17.96 -11.82 -12.49
C GLU A 234 -17.87 -10.48 -11.77
N TYR A 235 -17.17 -10.43 -10.63
CA TYR A 235 -17.04 -9.24 -9.80
C TYR A 235 -16.26 -8.12 -10.49
N SER A 236 -15.14 -8.43 -11.15
CA SER A 236 -14.38 -7.41 -11.88
C SER A 236 -15.18 -6.80 -13.03
N LYS A 237 -16.00 -7.61 -13.74
CA LYS A 237 -16.91 -7.12 -14.78
C LYS A 237 -17.97 -6.17 -14.22
N ASP A 238 -18.54 -6.48 -13.05
CA ASP A 238 -19.53 -5.62 -12.40
C ASP A 238 -18.92 -4.27 -12.04
N VAL A 239 -17.74 -4.26 -11.44
CA VAL A 239 -16.99 -3.02 -11.14
C VAL A 239 -16.73 -2.20 -12.40
N ILE A 240 -16.22 -2.82 -13.48
CA ILE A 240 -15.90 -2.11 -14.73
C ILE A 240 -17.14 -1.48 -15.35
N ASN A 241 -18.25 -2.20 -15.39
CA ASN A 241 -19.43 -1.78 -16.13
C ASN A 241 -20.38 -0.89 -15.32
N ASN A 242 -20.47 -1.08 -14.02
CA ASN A 242 -21.55 -0.53 -13.19
C ASN A 242 -21.08 0.44 -12.10
N SER A 243 -19.77 0.54 -11.80
CA SER A 243 -19.27 1.49 -10.81
C SER A 243 -19.35 2.95 -11.25
N GLY A 244 -19.49 3.22 -12.54
CA GLY A 244 -19.41 4.58 -13.09
C GLY A 244 -18.01 5.22 -12.97
N ARG A 245 -16.98 4.43 -12.69
CA ARG A 245 -15.57 4.84 -12.59
C ARG A 245 -14.88 4.69 -13.93
N ASN A 246 -13.89 5.55 -14.18
CA ASN A 246 -13.11 5.52 -15.41
C ASN A 246 -11.61 5.59 -15.10
N LEU A 247 -10.79 5.06 -16.03
CA LEU A 247 -9.37 5.32 -16.02
C LEU A 247 -9.13 6.80 -16.32
N LEU A 248 -8.21 7.44 -15.58
CA LEU A 248 -7.80 8.80 -15.91
C LEU A 248 -7.09 8.83 -17.27
N ALA A 249 -7.31 9.88 -18.05
CA ALA A 249 -6.78 9.99 -19.39
C ALA A 249 -5.24 9.96 -19.41
N ASN A 250 -4.61 10.65 -18.48
CA ASN A 250 -3.15 10.65 -18.32
C ASN A 250 -2.76 9.78 -17.12
N TYR A 251 -1.88 8.84 -17.34
CA TYR A 251 -1.41 7.95 -16.29
C TYR A 251 -0.79 8.67 -15.10
N SER A 252 0.05 9.68 -15.35
CA SER A 252 0.73 10.43 -14.28
C SER A 252 -0.23 11.18 -13.35
N ASP A 253 -1.44 11.53 -13.84
CA ASP A 253 -2.41 12.29 -13.05
C ASP A 253 -2.93 11.50 -11.85
N VAL A 254 -2.89 10.16 -11.91
CA VAL A 254 -3.29 9.28 -10.81
C VAL A 254 -2.50 9.57 -9.53
N PHE A 255 -1.23 9.95 -9.66
CA PHE A 255 -0.27 10.05 -8.55
C PHE A 255 0.03 11.48 -8.10
N ARG A 256 -0.70 12.49 -8.64
CA ARG A 256 -0.48 13.90 -8.30
C ARG A 256 -1.31 14.34 -7.10
N LEU A 257 -0.77 15.25 -6.29
CA LEU A 257 -1.46 15.86 -5.15
C LEU A 257 -2.83 16.44 -5.51
N ALA A 258 -2.93 17.12 -6.65
CA ALA A 258 -4.20 17.70 -7.12
C ALA A 258 -5.30 16.64 -7.35
N ASN A 259 -4.92 15.38 -7.52
CA ASN A 259 -5.80 14.25 -7.76
C ASN A 259 -5.75 13.20 -6.63
N ASN A 260 -5.39 13.60 -5.42
CA ASN A 260 -5.34 12.73 -4.24
C ASN A 260 -6.58 11.86 -4.05
N LYS A 261 -7.74 12.43 -4.39
CA LYS A 261 -9.02 11.73 -4.46
C LYS A 261 -9.47 11.68 -5.91
N ASN A 262 -9.24 10.57 -6.58
CA ASN A 262 -9.64 10.39 -7.97
C ASN A 262 -10.47 9.10 -8.17
N GLU A 263 -11.20 9.04 -9.28
CA GLU A 263 -12.15 7.96 -9.54
C GLU A 263 -11.49 6.62 -9.88
N GLU A 264 -10.24 6.62 -10.32
CA GLU A 264 -9.51 5.40 -10.64
C GLU A 264 -9.12 4.63 -9.38
N CYS A 265 -8.97 5.32 -8.23
CA CYS A 265 -8.54 4.70 -6.99
C CYS A 265 -9.71 4.06 -6.23
N LEU A 266 -9.57 2.78 -5.86
CA LEU A 266 -10.55 2.01 -5.11
C LEU A 266 -10.20 1.96 -3.63
N PHE A 267 -8.92 1.70 -3.30
CA PHE A 267 -8.39 1.76 -1.94
C PHE A 267 -7.16 2.65 -1.93
N SER A 268 -7.15 3.60 -1.01
CA SER A 268 -6.02 4.51 -0.82
C SER A 268 -5.87 4.85 0.65
N TRP A 269 -4.64 4.95 1.11
CA TRP A 269 -4.37 5.61 2.37
C TRP A 269 -4.42 7.12 2.14
N HIS A 270 -5.22 7.80 2.94
CA HIS A 270 -5.41 9.25 2.88
C HIS A 270 -4.72 9.90 4.07
N TRP A 271 -3.54 10.46 3.81
CA TRP A 271 -2.70 11.08 4.81
C TRP A 271 -3.11 12.52 5.08
N SER A 272 -2.86 12.99 6.31
CA SER A 272 -3.07 14.37 6.71
C SER A 272 -1.78 15.15 6.57
N ALA A 273 -1.84 16.31 5.93
CA ALA A 273 -0.74 17.26 5.98
C ALA A 273 -0.79 17.99 7.32
N GLY A 274 0.16 17.78 8.18
CA GLY A 274 0.21 18.40 9.50
C GLY A 274 1.16 17.64 10.42
N ARG A 275 1.62 18.32 11.47
CA ARG A 275 2.65 17.75 12.34
C ARG A 275 2.12 16.69 13.29
N ASP A 276 0.91 16.86 13.78
CA ASP A 276 0.33 16.01 14.81
C ASP A 276 -1.06 15.54 14.40
N PRO A 277 -1.40 14.28 14.62
CA PRO A 277 -0.52 13.20 15.08
C PRO A 277 0.43 12.72 13.99
N TRP A 278 1.67 12.42 14.36
CA TRP A 278 2.74 11.98 13.45
C TRP A 278 2.35 10.79 12.56
N THR A 279 1.63 9.83 13.10
CA THR A 279 1.20 8.61 12.39
C THR A 279 0.13 8.84 11.31
N GLN A 280 -0.31 10.05 11.08
CA GLN A 280 -1.28 10.37 10.02
C GLN A 280 -0.63 10.91 8.74
N GLN A 281 0.68 10.79 8.60
CA GLN A 281 1.46 11.44 7.54
C GLN A 281 2.06 10.43 6.57
N ASN A 282 2.23 10.86 5.32
CA ASN A 282 2.98 10.12 4.33
C ASN A 282 4.47 10.49 4.42
N THR A 283 5.32 9.51 4.70
CA THR A 283 6.78 9.67 4.77
C THR A 283 7.53 9.11 3.56
N LEU A 284 6.82 8.56 2.56
CA LEU A 284 7.44 7.84 1.46
C LEU A 284 8.36 8.73 0.61
N GLN A 285 8.07 10.03 0.45
CA GLN A 285 8.99 10.89 -0.28
C GLN A 285 10.37 10.93 0.36
N SER A 286 10.45 11.01 1.68
CA SER A 286 11.74 11.03 2.39
C SER A 286 12.54 9.74 2.18
N ASP A 287 11.86 8.60 2.13
CA ASP A 287 12.49 7.29 1.89
C ASP A 287 12.86 7.04 0.41
N LEU A 288 12.25 7.74 -0.55
CA LEU A 288 12.37 7.44 -1.98
C LEU A 288 13.03 8.53 -2.82
N ALA A 289 12.95 9.80 -2.40
CA ALA A 289 13.52 10.91 -3.14
C ALA A 289 15.01 11.13 -2.86
N MET A 290 15.70 11.71 -3.82
CA MET A 290 17.10 12.15 -3.67
C MET A 290 17.24 13.25 -2.61
N VAL A 291 18.40 13.34 -2.00
CA VAL A 291 18.74 14.42 -1.05
C VAL A 291 18.45 15.78 -1.69
N GLY A 292 17.75 16.64 -0.96
CA GLY A 292 17.41 18.00 -1.40
C GLY A 292 16.27 18.07 -2.41
N PHE A 293 15.51 17.01 -2.63
CA PHE A 293 14.33 17.05 -3.50
C PHE A 293 13.23 17.97 -2.94
N ASP A 294 13.21 18.17 -1.63
CA ASP A 294 12.49 19.25 -0.97
C ASP A 294 13.44 20.16 -0.17
N GLU A 295 12.93 21.25 0.37
CA GLU A 295 13.67 22.24 1.13
C GLU A 295 13.85 21.90 2.63
N PHE A 296 13.29 20.78 3.11
CA PHE A 296 13.31 20.44 4.53
C PHE A 296 14.55 19.64 4.95
N GLY A 297 15.28 19.08 3.96
CA GLY A 297 16.51 18.31 4.20
C GLY A 297 16.25 16.92 4.79
N ASP A 298 15.09 16.35 4.54
CA ASP A 298 14.63 15.06 5.06
C ASP A 298 14.44 13.98 3.99
N CYS A 299 15.02 14.15 2.81
CA CYS A 299 15.05 13.15 1.75
C CYS A 299 16.40 12.42 1.72
N TRP A 300 16.38 11.07 1.67
CA TRP A 300 17.58 10.22 1.69
C TRP A 300 17.51 9.00 0.77
N GLY A 301 16.47 8.88 -0.07
CA GLY A 301 16.17 7.69 -0.88
C GLY A 301 17.00 7.52 -2.15
N GLY A 302 17.96 8.41 -2.44
CA GLY A 302 18.72 8.38 -3.69
C GLY A 302 19.52 7.09 -3.96
N TYR A 303 19.77 6.29 -2.93
CA TYR A 303 20.51 5.01 -3.03
C TYR A 303 19.62 3.80 -3.32
N ALA A 304 18.33 3.99 -3.44
CA ALA A 304 17.36 3.01 -3.92
C ALA A 304 16.67 3.57 -5.16
N GLY A 305 16.22 2.70 -6.06
CA GLY A 305 15.53 3.18 -7.26
C GLY A 305 14.93 2.06 -8.09
N PRO A 306 14.09 2.41 -9.06
CA PRO A 306 13.57 1.45 -10.03
C PRO A 306 14.70 0.65 -10.67
N SER A 307 14.57 -0.68 -10.65
CA SER A 307 15.67 -1.57 -11.00
C SER A 307 16.01 -1.53 -12.49
N VAL A 308 17.21 -2.01 -12.83
CA VAL A 308 17.63 -2.21 -14.22
C VAL A 308 16.69 -3.21 -14.92
N ASP A 309 16.24 -4.24 -14.22
CA ASP A 309 15.29 -5.23 -14.75
C ASP A 309 13.90 -4.62 -15.06
N LEU A 310 13.45 -3.64 -14.27
CA LEU A 310 12.23 -2.90 -14.56
C LEU A 310 12.41 -1.98 -15.78
N GLN A 311 13.58 -1.37 -15.95
CA GLN A 311 13.90 -0.61 -17.16
C GLN A 311 13.84 -1.49 -18.41
N ASP A 312 14.41 -2.71 -18.35
CA ASP A 312 14.33 -3.70 -19.43
C ASP A 312 12.87 -4.08 -19.73
N ALA A 313 12.03 -4.22 -18.70
CA ALA A 313 10.61 -4.51 -18.88
C ALA A 313 9.86 -3.40 -19.64
N PHE A 314 10.24 -2.13 -19.45
CA PHE A 314 9.76 -0.99 -20.24
C PHE A 314 10.40 -0.90 -21.63
N GLY A 315 11.45 -1.68 -21.90
CA GLY A 315 12.19 -1.66 -23.18
C GLY A 315 13.14 -0.50 -23.31
N ILE A 316 13.68 0.00 -22.21
CA ILE A 316 14.62 1.13 -22.13
C ILE A 316 15.83 0.78 -21.26
N SER A 317 16.88 1.61 -21.36
CA SER A 317 18.07 1.50 -20.53
C SER A 317 18.59 2.88 -20.13
N ALA A 318 19.12 3.00 -18.92
CA ALA A 318 19.85 4.18 -18.47
C ALA A 318 21.18 4.41 -19.25
N LEU A 319 21.62 3.44 -20.04
CA LEU A 319 22.77 3.57 -20.93
C LEU A 319 22.44 4.25 -22.27
N GLU A 320 21.14 4.38 -22.61
CA GLU A 320 20.68 5.07 -23.80
C GLU A 320 20.67 6.58 -23.59
N SER A 321 21.06 7.35 -24.61
CA SER A 321 20.96 8.80 -24.53
C SER A 321 19.48 9.25 -24.50
N PRO A 322 19.19 10.39 -23.87
CA PRO A 322 17.83 10.95 -23.86
C PRO A 322 17.20 11.09 -25.26
N GLU A 323 18.04 11.38 -26.30
CA GLU A 323 17.55 11.56 -27.68
C GLU A 323 17.18 10.25 -28.36
N THR A 324 17.80 9.13 -27.95
CA THR A 324 17.59 7.82 -28.60
C THR A 324 16.68 6.90 -27.80
N ARG A 325 16.51 7.19 -26.51
CA ARG A 325 15.66 6.39 -25.63
C ARG A 325 14.19 6.47 -26.07
N SER A 326 13.57 5.31 -26.26
CA SER A 326 12.19 5.22 -26.68
C SER A 326 11.23 5.34 -25.49
N ASP A 327 10.63 6.51 -25.30
CA ASP A 327 9.67 6.82 -24.24
C ASP A 327 8.20 6.80 -24.71
N THR A 328 7.83 5.77 -25.47
CA THR A 328 6.46 5.64 -25.97
C THR A 328 5.45 5.22 -24.89
N ASP A 329 5.90 4.49 -23.86
CA ASP A 329 5.09 4.12 -22.71
C ASP A 329 5.13 5.24 -21.65
N THR A 330 4.03 5.98 -21.53
CA THR A 330 3.92 7.13 -20.62
C THR A 330 4.08 6.78 -19.16
N ARG A 331 3.88 5.49 -18.80
CA ARG A 331 4.07 4.99 -17.43
C ARG A 331 5.52 5.03 -16.99
N ARG A 332 6.47 4.89 -17.91
CA ARG A 332 7.90 4.94 -17.58
C ARG A 332 8.23 6.24 -16.86
N LYS A 333 7.93 7.39 -17.47
CA LYS A 333 8.25 8.70 -16.90
C LYS A 333 7.48 8.98 -15.60
N ALA A 334 6.27 8.43 -15.45
CA ALA A 334 5.50 8.54 -14.22
C ALA A 334 5.98 7.60 -13.10
N THR A 335 6.79 6.59 -13.41
CA THR A 335 7.31 5.61 -12.45
C THR A 335 8.76 5.91 -12.05
N MET A 336 9.59 6.27 -13.01
CA MET A 336 11.03 6.52 -12.83
C MET A 336 11.50 7.72 -13.59
N MET A 337 12.31 8.57 -12.93
CA MET A 337 13.01 9.70 -13.56
C MET A 337 14.42 9.29 -13.97
N MET A 338 14.85 9.72 -15.14
CA MET A 338 16.12 9.39 -15.75
C MET A 338 16.74 10.62 -16.41
N ALA A 339 17.99 10.54 -16.83
CA ALA A 339 18.66 11.63 -17.55
C ALA A 339 17.80 12.20 -18.69
N GLY A 340 17.69 13.51 -18.78
CA GLY A 340 16.90 14.24 -19.76
C GLY A 340 15.42 14.41 -19.42
N ASP A 341 14.93 13.85 -18.32
CA ASP A 341 13.53 14.04 -17.90
C ASP A 341 13.32 15.41 -17.26
N VAL A 342 12.20 16.02 -17.63
CA VAL A 342 11.68 17.26 -17.05
C VAL A 342 10.23 17.04 -16.63
N TYR A 343 9.86 17.52 -15.45
CA TYR A 343 8.50 17.40 -14.87
C TYR A 343 7.91 18.77 -14.61
N ASP A 344 6.81 19.10 -15.26
CA ASP A 344 6.10 20.36 -15.12
C ASP A 344 5.30 20.49 -13.82
N TYR A 345 5.04 19.37 -13.15
CA TYR A 345 4.25 19.28 -11.94
C TYR A 345 5.05 19.13 -10.64
N PHE A 346 6.38 19.04 -10.73
CA PHE A 346 7.29 19.18 -9.61
C PHE A 346 8.05 20.50 -9.72
N TRP A 347 8.33 21.17 -8.60
CA TRP A 347 9.06 22.44 -8.54
C TRP A 347 8.48 23.54 -9.43
N GLN A 348 7.15 23.66 -9.40
CA GLN A 348 6.40 24.58 -10.26
C GLN A 348 6.80 26.04 -10.04
N ASP A 349 7.23 26.40 -8.81
CA ASP A 349 7.82 27.72 -8.49
C ASP A 349 9.13 28.01 -9.21
N LYS A 350 9.83 26.97 -9.70
CA LYS A 350 11.09 27.07 -10.45
C LYS A 350 10.92 26.78 -11.95
N GLY A 351 9.68 26.71 -12.42
CA GLY A 351 9.34 26.44 -13.82
C GLY A 351 9.41 24.96 -14.22
N GLY A 352 9.30 24.06 -13.25
CA GLY A 352 9.37 22.61 -13.41
C GLY A 352 10.68 22.02 -12.88
N PHE A 353 10.68 20.70 -12.65
CA PHE A 353 11.85 19.96 -12.17
C PHE A 353 12.61 19.34 -13.34
N ASP A 354 13.87 19.71 -13.52
CA ASP A 354 14.81 19.13 -14.47
C ASP A 354 15.80 18.23 -13.73
N TYR A 355 15.81 16.93 -14.06
CA TYR A 355 16.56 15.91 -13.34
C TYR A 355 18.08 16.14 -13.36
N LEU A 356 18.67 16.46 -14.52
CA LEU A 356 20.12 16.69 -14.61
C LEU A 356 20.51 18.04 -14.03
N ARG A 357 19.70 19.06 -14.25
CA ARG A 357 19.91 20.37 -13.67
C ARG A 357 19.87 20.31 -12.13
N PHE A 358 18.96 19.52 -11.56
CA PHE A 358 18.91 19.31 -10.12
C PHE A 358 20.21 18.70 -9.55
N ILE A 359 20.85 17.81 -10.30
CA ILE A 359 22.08 17.16 -9.86
C ILE A 359 23.29 18.08 -10.01
N TYR A 360 23.40 18.82 -11.12
CA TYR A 360 24.66 19.50 -11.51
C TYR A 360 24.62 21.02 -11.41
N ASP A 361 23.47 21.68 -11.32
CA ASP A 361 23.32 23.12 -11.07
C ASP A 361 23.06 23.39 -9.58
N ALA A 362 24.13 23.80 -8.86
CA ALA A 362 24.06 24.02 -7.42
C ALA A 362 23.10 25.17 -7.01
N GLU A 363 22.85 26.14 -7.89
CA GLU A 363 21.90 27.23 -7.63
C GLU A 363 20.43 26.75 -7.77
N TYR A 364 20.18 25.93 -8.80
CA TYR A 364 18.85 25.35 -9.02
C TYR A 364 18.55 24.24 -8.02
N GLY A 365 19.48 23.28 -7.85
CA GLY A 365 19.37 22.15 -6.93
C GLY A 365 19.92 22.46 -5.53
N LYS A 366 19.71 23.67 -5.01
CA LYS A 366 20.25 24.09 -3.71
C LYS A 366 19.83 23.17 -2.58
N GLY A 367 20.85 22.62 -1.88
CA GLY A 367 20.62 21.59 -0.85
C GLY A 367 20.55 20.15 -1.38
N GLY A 368 20.63 19.99 -2.71
CA GLY A 368 20.61 18.73 -3.41
C GLY A 368 21.96 18.04 -3.54
N PRO A 369 22.12 17.19 -4.56
CA PRO A 369 23.31 16.34 -4.75
C PRO A 369 24.62 17.10 -4.98
N ASN A 370 24.59 18.36 -5.46
CA ASN A 370 25.78 19.17 -5.74
C ASN A 370 26.81 18.48 -6.65
N GLY A 371 26.36 17.81 -7.70
CA GLY A 371 27.19 17.05 -8.64
C GLY A 371 27.47 15.61 -8.21
N ASP A 372 27.05 15.19 -7.04
CA ASP A 372 27.14 13.80 -6.59
C ASP A 372 25.91 13.03 -7.07
N TYR A 373 26.08 12.24 -8.11
CA TYR A 373 25.01 11.45 -8.70
C TYR A 373 24.55 10.33 -7.79
N GLN A 374 23.29 10.40 -7.34
CA GLN A 374 22.69 9.50 -6.36
C GLN A 374 21.67 8.58 -7.03
N SER A 375 22.13 7.62 -7.83
CA SER A 375 21.29 6.53 -8.32
C SER A 375 22.13 5.33 -8.73
N PRO A 376 21.98 4.18 -8.09
CA PRO A 376 22.72 2.98 -8.47
C PRO A 376 22.24 2.37 -9.79
N THR A 377 21.00 2.66 -10.21
CA THR A 377 20.37 2.03 -11.38
C THR A 377 20.20 2.96 -12.57
N GLY A 378 20.64 4.21 -12.46
CA GLY A 378 20.39 5.21 -13.49
C GLY A 378 18.97 5.80 -13.49
N ALA A 379 18.15 5.41 -12.53
CA ALA A 379 16.78 5.89 -12.38
C ALA A 379 16.45 6.16 -10.91
N ASN A 380 15.64 7.19 -10.63
CA ASN A 380 15.09 7.49 -9.31
C ASN A 380 13.56 7.43 -9.34
N HIS A 381 12.94 7.33 -8.18
CA HIS A 381 11.49 7.23 -8.04
C HIS A 381 10.77 8.50 -8.52
N VAL A 382 9.53 8.33 -9.00
CA VAL A 382 8.57 9.41 -9.29
C VAL A 382 7.28 9.19 -8.51
N LYS A 383 6.71 7.99 -8.55
CA LYS A 383 5.55 7.66 -7.72
C LYS A 383 5.89 7.88 -6.25
N HIS A 384 4.90 8.32 -5.48
CA HIS A 384 4.98 8.65 -4.06
C HIS A 384 5.75 9.95 -3.74
N LEU A 385 6.13 10.75 -4.75
CA LEU A 385 6.71 12.06 -4.56
C LEU A 385 5.65 13.15 -4.75
N TYR A 386 5.69 14.17 -3.89
CA TYR A 386 4.82 15.34 -4.02
C TYR A 386 5.54 16.55 -4.63
N GLY A 387 6.88 16.56 -4.63
CA GLY A 387 7.69 17.69 -5.07
C GLY A 387 8.26 18.49 -3.89
N ASN A 388 8.18 19.81 -3.98
CA ASN A 388 8.58 20.72 -2.92
C ASN A 388 7.39 21.29 -2.15
N ASN A 389 7.62 22.17 -1.16
CA ASN A 389 6.55 22.76 -0.36
C ASN A 389 5.56 23.59 -1.20
N ASN A 390 6.05 24.29 -2.22
CA ASN A 390 5.16 25.04 -3.13
C ASN A 390 4.18 24.10 -3.86
N ASP A 391 4.65 22.97 -4.36
CA ASP A 391 3.80 21.96 -5.02
C ASP A 391 2.74 21.41 -4.06
N HIS A 392 3.13 21.19 -2.78
CA HIS A 392 2.21 20.72 -1.76
C HIS A 392 1.11 21.76 -1.43
N VAL A 393 1.49 23.04 -1.34
CA VAL A 393 0.52 24.13 -1.14
C VAL A 393 -0.41 24.27 -2.35
N LEU A 394 0.11 24.17 -3.58
CA LEU A 394 -0.71 24.21 -4.78
C LEU A 394 -1.70 23.04 -4.87
N GLY A 395 -1.28 21.84 -4.45
CA GLY A 395 -2.11 20.66 -4.52
C GLY A 395 -3.15 20.51 -3.41
N LEU A 396 -2.79 20.86 -2.16
CA LEU A 396 -3.59 20.61 -0.96
C LEU A 396 -3.98 21.87 -0.17
N GLY A 397 -3.48 23.05 -0.55
CA GLY A 397 -3.78 24.31 0.15
C GLY A 397 -3.06 24.49 1.49
N VAL A 398 -2.15 23.57 1.86
CA VAL A 398 -1.39 23.58 3.12
C VAL A 398 0.07 23.25 2.89
N SER A 399 0.95 23.77 3.76
CA SER A 399 2.37 23.45 3.72
C SER A 399 2.61 21.99 4.06
N ALA A 400 3.57 21.37 3.37
CA ALA A 400 4.25 20.18 3.85
C ALA A 400 5.20 20.57 5.01
N GLY A 401 5.83 19.58 5.60
CA GLY A 401 6.87 19.77 6.61
C GLY A 401 7.79 18.56 6.63
N ASN A 402 8.70 18.53 7.57
CA ASN A 402 9.66 17.43 7.71
C ASN A 402 8.94 16.09 7.77
N MET A 403 9.08 15.29 6.72
CA MET A 403 8.51 13.94 6.59
C MET A 403 6.97 13.86 6.71
N TYR A 404 6.23 14.96 6.64
CA TYR A 404 4.77 14.90 6.73
C TYR A 404 4.06 15.53 5.53
N SER A 405 3.67 14.67 4.63
CA SER A 405 2.92 15.00 3.42
C SER A 405 1.50 14.41 3.48
N GLY A 406 0.56 15.10 2.86
CA GLY A 406 -0.80 14.63 2.63
C GLY A 406 -0.98 13.89 1.30
N LEU A 407 0.08 13.52 0.57
CA LEU A 407 -0.04 12.75 -0.67
C LEU A 407 -0.63 11.37 -0.39
N ALA A 408 -1.75 11.02 -1.03
CA ALA A 408 -2.38 9.71 -0.89
C ALA A 408 -1.49 8.59 -1.45
N THR A 409 -1.56 7.42 -0.81
CA THR A 409 -0.92 6.19 -1.30
C THR A 409 -2.00 5.26 -1.85
N HIS A 410 -2.00 5.02 -3.15
CA HIS A 410 -2.98 4.16 -3.81
C HIS A 410 -2.54 2.70 -3.73
N ILE A 411 -3.41 1.82 -3.23
CA ILE A 411 -3.11 0.40 -3.00
C ILE A 411 -3.98 -0.57 -3.82
N LEU A 412 -5.08 -0.08 -4.38
CA LEU A 412 -5.89 -0.80 -5.35
C LEU A 412 -6.54 0.21 -6.31
N ARG A 413 -6.35 0.02 -7.60
CA ARG A 413 -6.86 0.90 -8.65
C ARG A 413 -7.74 0.15 -9.65
N LEU A 414 -8.58 0.90 -10.34
CA LEU A 414 -9.48 0.38 -11.38
C LEU A 414 -8.71 -0.34 -12.51
N SER A 415 -7.53 0.16 -12.90
CA SER A 415 -6.69 -0.49 -13.91
C SER A 415 -6.25 -1.91 -13.51
N ASP A 416 -6.01 -2.15 -12.21
CA ASP A 416 -5.76 -3.50 -11.69
C ASP A 416 -6.99 -4.40 -11.94
N ILE A 417 -8.19 -3.90 -11.71
CA ILE A 417 -9.44 -4.65 -11.91
C ILE A 417 -9.67 -4.98 -13.39
N TYR A 418 -9.31 -4.08 -14.31
CA TYR A 418 -9.30 -4.38 -15.74
C TYR A 418 -8.37 -5.56 -16.08
N LEU A 419 -7.18 -5.59 -15.50
CA LEU A 419 -6.21 -6.67 -15.72
C LEU A 419 -6.60 -7.97 -14.98
N VAL A 420 -7.20 -7.88 -13.80
CA VAL A 420 -7.84 -9.02 -13.10
C VAL A 420 -8.92 -9.64 -13.99
N TYR A 421 -9.78 -8.80 -14.60
CA TYR A 421 -10.82 -9.27 -15.51
C TYR A 421 -10.24 -9.97 -16.73
N ALA A 422 -9.26 -9.36 -17.39
CA ALA A 422 -8.63 -9.93 -18.59
C ALA A 422 -8.01 -11.32 -18.32
N GLU A 423 -7.31 -11.47 -17.18
CA GLU A 423 -6.72 -12.74 -16.75
C GLU A 423 -7.79 -13.77 -16.34
N ALA A 424 -8.74 -13.36 -15.53
CA ALA A 424 -9.79 -14.25 -15.01
C ALA A 424 -10.72 -14.75 -16.14
N LYS A 425 -11.05 -13.88 -17.10
CA LYS A 425 -11.86 -14.21 -18.27
C LYS A 425 -11.18 -15.20 -19.23
N MET A 426 -9.86 -15.21 -19.25
CA MET A 426 -9.07 -16.23 -19.96
C MET A 426 -9.28 -17.63 -19.35
N GLY A 427 -9.63 -17.71 -18.06
CA GLY A 427 -9.87 -18.95 -17.35
C GLY A 427 -8.60 -19.81 -17.22
N LEU A 428 -8.73 -21.10 -17.53
CA LEU A 428 -7.60 -22.05 -17.48
C LEU A 428 -6.76 -22.04 -18.77
N ALA A 429 -7.19 -21.33 -19.81
CA ALA A 429 -6.42 -21.23 -21.05
C ALA A 429 -5.18 -20.34 -20.86
N THR A 430 -4.21 -20.48 -21.75
CA THR A 430 -3.00 -19.65 -21.79
C THR A 430 -3.13 -18.44 -22.70
N SER A 431 -4.22 -18.35 -23.46
CA SER A 431 -4.54 -17.22 -24.35
C SER A 431 -6.03 -17.09 -24.58
N THR A 432 -6.47 -15.91 -25.01
CA THR A 432 -7.87 -15.67 -25.38
C THR A 432 -8.01 -14.67 -26.52
N THR A 433 -9.11 -14.80 -27.26
CA THR A 433 -9.61 -13.82 -28.24
C THR A 433 -11.00 -13.30 -27.84
N ASP A 434 -11.43 -13.55 -26.60
CA ASP A 434 -12.69 -13.00 -26.07
C ASP A 434 -12.66 -11.48 -26.10
N GLN A 435 -13.61 -10.87 -26.81
CA GLN A 435 -13.61 -9.43 -27.04
C GLN A 435 -13.64 -8.63 -25.73
N SER A 436 -14.38 -9.06 -24.73
CA SER A 436 -14.46 -8.34 -23.46
C SER A 436 -13.15 -8.37 -22.65
N ALA A 437 -12.39 -9.48 -22.72
CA ALA A 437 -11.06 -9.56 -22.15
C ALA A 437 -10.07 -8.67 -22.91
N LEU A 438 -10.18 -8.64 -24.26
CA LEU A 438 -9.37 -7.76 -25.11
C LEU A 438 -9.67 -6.29 -24.84
N ASP A 439 -10.94 -5.91 -24.70
CA ASP A 439 -11.35 -4.53 -24.40
C ASP A 439 -10.75 -4.07 -23.07
N ALA A 440 -10.81 -4.90 -22.04
CA ALA A 440 -10.24 -4.59 -20.73
C ALA A 440 -8.71 -4.43 -20.78
N PHE A 441 -8.01 -5.36 -21.42
CA PHE A 441 -6.56 -5.29 -21.58
C PHE A 441 -6.13 -4.07 -22.41
N ASN A 442 -6.79 -3.85 -23.55
CA ASN A 442 -6.47 -2.77 -24.47
C ASN A 442 -6.81 -1.39 -23.89
N ALA A 443 -7.80 -1.28 -23.00
CA ALA A 443 -8.09 -0.03 -22.30
C ALA A 443 -6.90 0.44 -21.45
N VAL A 444 -6.29 -0.45 -20.67
CA VAL A 444 -5.10 -0.14 -19.86
C VAL A 444 -3.90 0.17 -20.75
N ARG A 445 -3.62 -0.71 -21.72
CA ARG A 445 -2.48 -0.56 -22.61
C ARG A 445 -2.60 0.67 -23.52
N GLY A 446 -3.78 0.96 -24.05
CA GLY A 446 -4.03 2.10 -24.93
C GLY A 446 -3.90 3.44 -24.22
N ARG A 447 -4.31 3.52 -22.94
CA ARG A 447 -4.06 4.69 -22.08
C ARG A 447 -2.56 4.93 -21.87
N ALA A 448 -1.80 3.85 -21.63
CA ALA A 448 -0.38 3.90 -21.36
C ALA A 448 0.48 4.23 -22.59
N ILE A 449 0.10 3.74 -23.77
CA ILE A 449 0.84 3.89 -25.02
C ILE A 449 -0.09 4.49 -26.08
N PRO A 450 -0.23 5.82 -26.15
CA PRO A 450 -1.12 6.47 -27.10
C PRO A 450 -0.85 6.04 -28.55
N GLY A 451 -1.88 5.65 -29.28
CA GLY A 451 -1.77 5.22 -30.67
C GLY A 451 -1.26 3.78 -30.87
N VAL A 452 -1.04 3.02 -29.80
CA VAL A 452 -0.68 1.60 -29.95
C VAL A 452 -1.80 0.81 -30.62
N THR A 453 -1.44 -0.09 -31.53
CA THR A 453 -2.41 -0.99 -32.15
C THR A 453 -2.99 -1.94 -31.09
N PRO A 454 -4.34 -1.96 -30.92
CA PRO A 454 -4.98 -2.89 -30.00
C PRO A 454 -4.64 -4.34 -30.33
N LYS A 455 -4.41 -5.15 -29.30
CA LYS A 455 -4.23 -6.60 -29.50
C LYS A 455 -5.56 -7.26 -29.83
N THR A 456 -5.52 -8.22 -30.75
CA THR A 456 -6.65 -9.06 -31.18
C THR A 456 -6.61 -10.45 -30.55
N SER A 457 -5.55 -10.76 -29.83
CA SER A 457 -5.35 -11.93 -28.97
C SER A 457 -4.41 -11.55 -27.86
N ILE A 458 -4.66 -12.01 -26.66
CA ILE A 458 -3.77 -11.83 -25.50
C ILE A 458 -3.42 -13.18 -24.90
N THR A 459 -2.19 -13.29 -24.42
CA THR A 459 -1.70 -14.43 -23.64
C THR A 459 -1.69 -14.11 -22.16
N TRP A 460 -1.52 -15.12 -21.33
CA TRP A 460 -1.28 -14.93 -19.90
C TRP A 460 -0.02 -14.09 -19.66
N GLU A 461 1.03 -14.30 -20.44
CA GLU A 461 2.28 -13.53 -20.40
C GLU A 461 2.07 -12.05 -20.74
N ASP A 462 1.19 -11.75 -21.68
CA ASP A 462 0.84 -10.36 -22.00
C ASP A 462 0.22 -9.66 -20.78
N VAL A 463 -0.74 -10.32 -20.11
CA VAL A 463 -1.36 -9.77 -18.90
C VAL A 463 -0.36 -9.66 -17.75
N TRP A 464 0.48 -10.69 -17.56
CA TRP A 464 1.53 -10.71 -16.54
C TRP A 464 2.53 -9.56 -16.69
N LYS A 465 2.96 -9.28 -17.93
CA LYS A 465 3.82 -8.16 -18.24
C LYS A 465 3.09 -6.82 -18.06
N GLU A 466 1.87 -6.70 -18.58
CA GLU A 466 1.10 -5.45 -18.50
C GLU A 466 0.82 -5.06 -17.05
N ARG A 467 0.48 -6.03 -16.18
CA ARG A 467 0.34 -5.81 -14.74
C ARG A 467 1.62 -5.24 -14.10
N ARG A 468 2.78 -5.80 -14.47
CA ARG A 468 4.07 -5.33 -13.96
C ARG A 468 4.31 -3.88 -14.31
N LEU A 469 4.08 -3.49 -15.58
CA LEU A 469 4.31 -2.11 -16.06
C LEU A 469 3.28 -1.13 -15.47
N GLU A 470 2.03 -1.54 -15.39
CA GLU A 470 0.93 -0.71 -14.90
C GLU A 470 1.06 -0.41 -13.40
N LEU A 471 1.41 -1.41 -12.60
CA LEU A 471 1.43 -1.35 -11.14
C LEU A 471 2.84 -1.25 -10.55
N ALA A 472 3.86 -1.00 -11.36
CA ALA A 472 5.25 -0.88 -10.90
C ALA A 472 5.40 0.17 -9.80
N CYS A 473 6.11 -0.15 -8.75
CA CYS A 473 6.35 0.70 -7.58
C CYS A 473 5.08 1.07 -6.78
N GLU A 474 4.02 0.23 -6.83
CA GLU A 474 2.78 0.41 -6.06
C GLU A 474 2.58 -0.67 -4.98
N GLY A 475 3.65 -1.36 -4.58
CA GLY A 475 3.64 -2.27 -3.44
C GLY A 475 2.96 -3.63 -3.67
N ASP A 476 2.67 -4.03 -4.91
CA ASP A 476 1.86 -5.21 -5.18
C ASP A 476 2.56 -6.34 -5.96
N ARG A 477 3.66 -6.05 -6.67
CA ARG A 477 4.29 -7.02 -7.58
C ARG A 477 4.77 -8.30 -6.87
N TRP A 478 5.26 -8.23 -5.65
CA TRP A 478 5.62 -9.43 -4.88
C TRP A 478 4.45 -10.38 -4.70
N TYR A 479 3.28 -9.84 -4.43
CA TYR A 479 2.07 -10.63 -4.22
C TYR A 479 1.53 -11.27 -5.51
N ASP A 480 1.87 -10.73 -6.67
CA ASP A 480 1.70 -11.43 -7.96
C ASP A 480 2.60 -12.69 -8.01
N TYR A 481 3.87 -12.61 -7.56
CA TYR A 481 4.75 -13.78 -7.48
C TYR A 481 4.26 -14.81 -6.45
N VAL A 482 3.73 -14.37 -5.30
CA VAL A 482 3.13 -15.26 -4.30
C VAL A 482 1.95 -16.05 -4.91
N ARG A 483 1.02 -15.37 -5.61
CA ARG A 483 -0.10 -16.08 -6.26
C ARG A 483 0.32 -16.99 -7.41
N LEU A 484 1.39 -16.65 -8.13
CA LEU A 484 1.98 -17.52 -9.14
C LEU A 484 2.59 -18.76 -8.47
N ALA A 485 3.32 -18.57 -7.37
CA ALA A 485 3.95 -19.66 -6.65
C ALA A 485 2.96 -20.65 -6.05
N TYR A 486 1.71 -20.28 -5.81
CA TYR A 486 0.66 -21.19 -5.36
C TYR A 486 0.44 -22.37 -6.33
N TYR A 487 0.59 -22.17 -7.65
CA TYR A 487 0.35 -23.21 -8.64
C TYR A 487 1.55 -23.50 -9.57
N ASP A 488 2.51 -22.60 -9.65
CA ASP A 488 3.75 -22.77 -10.42
C ASP A 488 4.93 -22.07 -9.75
N SER A 489 5.34 -22.61 -8.60
CA SER A 489 6.44 -22.06 -7.80
C SER A 489 7.77 -22.10 -8.55
N GLN A 490 7.99 -23.11 -9.40
CA GLN A 490 9.23 -23.22 -10.17
C GLN A 490 9.36 -22.10 -11.21
N ARG A 491 8.28 -21.74 -11.86
CA ARG A 491 8.23 -20.58 -12.77
C ARG A 491 8.54 -19.28 -12.02
N ALA A 492 7.87 -19.04 -10.88
CA ALA A 492 8.12 -17.87 -10.07
C ALA A 492 9.59 -17.75 -9.64
N ILE A 493 10.19 -18.86 -9.19
CA ILE A 493 11.61 -18.93 -8.82
C ILE A 493 12.51 -18.62 -10.03
N ASN A 494 12.23 -19.24 -11.19
CA ASN A 494 13.05 -19.04 -12.39
C ASN A 494 12.99 -17.60 -12.90
N GLU A 495 11.81 -16.97 -12.91
CA GLU A 495 11.66 -15.55 -13.29
C GLU A 495 12.44 -14.64 -12.33
N LEU A 496 12.33 -14.84 -11.01
CA LEU A 496 13.05 -14.04 -10.03
C LEU A 496 14.58 -14.22 -10.13
N LYS A 497 15.05 -15.45 -10.39
CA LYS A 497 16.48 -15.74 -10.59
C LYS A 497 17.04 -15.16 -11.88
N ALA A 498 16.21 -14.96 -12.89
CA ALA A 498 16.63 -14.39 -14.16
C ALA A 498 16.72 -12.84 -14.13
N GLN A 499 16.16 -12.19 -13.09
CA GLN A 499 16.14 -10.74 -12.99
C GLN A 499 17.54 -10.13 -12.83
N ARG A 500 17.72 -8.96 -13.41
CA ARG A 500 18.89 -8.12 -13.23
C ARG A 500 18.78 -7.33 -11.93
N ARG A 501 19.38 -7.84 -10.87
CA ARG A 501 19.36 -7.24 -9.51
C ARG A 501 20.66 -6.56 -9.15
N ASP A 502 21.34 -6.00 -10.13
CA ASP A 502 22.61 -5.31 -9.99
C ASP A 502 22.50 -3.84 -10.43
N VAL A 503 23.61 -3.15 -10.45
CA VAL A 503 23.71 -1.71 -10.65
C VAL A 503 24.56 -1.39 -11.87
N TYR A 504 24.40 -0.15 -12.36
CA TYR A 504 25.37 0.47 -13.27
C TYR A 504 26.46 1.17 -12.48
N TYR A 505 27.65 1.20 -13.04
CA TYR A 505 28.80 1.92 -12.49
C TYR A 505 29.08 3.19 -13.29
N SER A 506 29.55 4.23 -12.61
CA SER A 506 30.08 5.47 -13.24
C SER A 506 29.13 6.22 -14.19
N LEU A 507 27.83 6.02 -14.12
CA LEU A 507 26.85 6.77 -14.92
C LEU A 507 26.93 8.28 -14.70
N GLY A 508 27.33 8.73 -13.51
CA GLY A 508 27.49 10.14 -13.18
C GLY A 508 28.44 10.89 -14.13
N THR A 509 29.51 10.22 -14.62
CA THR A 509 30.43 10.83 -15.60
C THR A 509 29.73 11.08 -16.95
N THR A 510 28.95 10.11 -17.42
CA THR A 510 28.18 10.24 -18.67
C THR A 510 27.11 11.32 -18.53
N TYR A 511 26.36 11.32 -17.43
CA TYR A 511 25.30 12.29 -17.17
C TYR A 511 25.84 13.72 -17.03
N LYS A 512 27.01 13.89 -16.38
CA LYS A 512 27.66 15.17 -16.27
C LYS A 512 28.12 15.72 -17.63
N ALA A 513 28.76 14.89 -18.47
CA ALA A 513 29.19 15.29 -19.81
C ALA A 513 27.97 15.67 -20.68
N TYR A 514 26.89 14.94 -20.58
CA TYR A 514 25.65 15.27 -21.29
C TYR A 514 25.05 16.60 -20.81
N TYR A 515 25.01 16.86 -19.51
CA TYR A 515 24.54 18.11 -18.93
C TYR A 515 25.40 19.31 -19.38
N GLU A 516 26.74 19.18 -19.36
CA GLU A 516 27.66 20.27 -19.64
C GLU A 516 27.77 20.61 -21.14
N ASN A 517 27.69 19.62 -22.03
CA ASN A 517 27.98 19.82 -23.44
C ASN A 517 27.21 18.95 -24.43
N GLY A 518 26.19 18.23 -23.99
CA GLY A 518 25.35 17.32 -24.80
C GLY A 518 26.07 16.03 -25.25
N SER A 519 27.24 15.71 -24.69
CA SER A 519 27.99 14.52 -25.07
C SER A 519 27.53 13.31 -24.31
N TRP A 520 27.10 12.26 -25.01
CA TRP A 520 26.73 10.99 -24.43
C TRP A 520 27.68 9.89 -24.83
N THR A 521 28.55 9.50 -23.93
CA THR A 521 29.50 8.42 -24.14
C THR A 521 29.45 7.45 -22.98
N VAL A 522 29.03 6.22 -23.27
CA VAL A 522 29.05 5.10 -22.31
C VAL A 522 30.34 4.33 -22.50
N ASN A 523 31.15 4.25 -21.46
CA ASN A 523 32.31 3.36 -21.44
C ASN A 523 31.87 1.99 -20.92
N PRO A 524 31.85 0.92 -21.73
CA PRO A 524 31.39 -0.38 -21.31
C PRO A 524 32.14 -0.98 -20.11
N ASP A 525 33.38 -0.59 -19.90
CA ASP A 525 34.22 -1.08 -18.80
C ASP A 525 33.95 -0.34 -17.48
N GLU A 526 33.47 0.90 -17.55
CA GLU A 526 33.17 1.73 -16.38
C GLU A 526 31.68 1.82 -16.03
N THR A 527 30.82 1.65 -17.04
CA THR A 527 29.37 1.91 -16.90
C THR A 527 28.52 0.65 -17.12
N ARG A 528 29.14 -0.51 -17.16
CA ARG A 528 28.43 -1.74 -17.42
C ARG A 528 27.62 -2.23 -16.21
N TYR A 529 26.54 -2.94 -16.51
CA TYR A 529 25.91 -3.84 -15.55
C TYR A 529 26.92 -4.94 -15.12
N ASN A 530 26.91 -5.34 -13.84
CA ASN A 530 27.76 -6.41 -13.35
C ASN A 530 27.23 -7.80 -13.80
N PRO A 531 27.80 -8.42 -14.85
CA PRO A 531 27.32 -9.71 -15.34
C PRO A 531 27.59 -10.88 -14.38
N ASP A 532 28.48 -10.68 -13.41
CA ASP A 532 28.86 -11.67 -12.42
C ASP A 532 27.99 -11.62 -11.15
N ALA A 533 27.02 -10.70 -11.08
CA ALA A 533 26.08 -10.63 -9.98
C ALA A 533 25.30 -11.95 -9.87
N LYS A 534 25.31 -12.51 -8.68
CA LYS A 534 24.62 -13.79 -8.42
C LYS A 534 23.11 -13.59 -8.50
N ALA A 535 22.43 -14.57 -9.09
CA ALA A 535 20.98 -14.66 -9.01
C ALA A 535 20.53 -14.70 -7.54
N PRO A 536 19.35 -14.12 -7.22
CA PRO A 536 18.80 -14.15 -5.86
C PRO A 536 18.70 -15.58 -5.32
N ASN A 537 18.95 -15.74 -4.03
CA ASN A 537 18.79 -17.02 -3.34
C ASN A 537 17.32 -17.30 -3.02
N VAL A 538 16.47 -17.34 -4.03
CA VAL A 538 15.04 -17.58 -3.90
C VAL A 538 14.72 -19.06 -3.97
N THR A 539 13.85 -19.49 -3.06
CA THR A 539 13.36 -20.87 -2.93
C THR A 539 11.83 -20.85 -2.73
N VAL A 540 11.19 -22.00 -2.68
CA VAL A 540 9.75 -22.10 -2.39
C VAL A 540 9.39 -21.43 -1.06
N SER A 541 10.24 -21.57 -0.03
CA SER A 541 10.01 -20.95 1.28
C SER A 541 10.07 -19.41 1.26
N SER A 542 10.68 -18.82 0.23
CA SER A 542 10.76 -17.36 0.11
C SER A 542 9.39 -16.69 -0.11
N PHE A 543 8.40 -17.45 -0.61
CA PHE A 543 7.04 -16.92 -0.84
C PHE A 543 6.18 -16.85 0.44
N THR A 544 6.75 -17.23 1.59
CA THR A 544 6.13 -17.07 2.91
C THR A 544 7.14 -16.39 3.82
N LEU A 545 6.85 -15.18 4.25
CA LEU A 545 7.71 -14.43 5.16
C LEU A 545 7.67 -15.06 6.57
N PRO A 546 8.76 -15.00 7.34
CA PRO A 546 8.76 -15.45 8.72
C PRO A 546 7.87 -14.52 9.58
N PHE A 547 7.24 -15.08 10.61
CA PHE A 547 6.61 -14.23 11.64
C PHE A 547 7.67 -13.43 12.39
N PRO A 548 7.35 -12.18 12.83
CA PRO A 548 8.19 -11.47 13.78
C PRO A 548 8.54 -12.33 14.99
N THR A 549 9.78 -12.24 15.42
CA THR A 549 10.25 -13.05 16.57
C THR A 549 9.47 -12.69 17.85
N GLU A 550 9.11 -11.43 18.02
CA GLU A 550 8.31 -10.98 19.16
C GLU A 550 6.90 -11.56 19.15
N ASP A 551 6.27 -11.64 17.97
CA ASP A 551 4.95 -12.25 17.82
C ASP A 551 4.98 -13.74 18.20
N VAL A 552 6.05 -14.46 17.82
CA VAL A 552 6.25 -15.87 18.16
C VAL A 552 6.51 -16.07 19.66
N VAL A 553 7.26 -15.17 20.28
CA VAL A 553 7.47 -15.19 21.74
C VAL A 553 6.17 -14.92 22.49
N PHE A 554 5.37 -13.97 22.01
CA PHE A 554 4.06 -13.65 22.59
C PHE A 554 3.04 -14.78 22.39
N ASN A 555 3.00 -15.38 21.20
CA ASN A 555 2.10 -16.47 20.82
C ASN A 555 2.87 -17.63 20.18
N PRO A 556 3.40 -18.59 20.97
CA PRO A 556 4.17 -19.73 20.43
C PRO A 556 3.39 -20.65 19.49
N ASN A 557 2.05 -20.58 19.49
CA ASN A 557 1.22 -21.38 18.59
C ASN A 557 1.38 -20.95 17.11
N LEU A 558 1.96 -19.78 16.85
CA LEU A 558 2.32 -19.36 15.49
C LEU A 558 3.34 -20.29 14.82
N MET A 559 4.11 -21.07 15.60
CA MET A 559 5.06 -22.04 15.08
C MET A 559 4.49 -23.46 14.92
N LYS A 560 3.26 -23.70 15.39
CA LYS A 560 2.58 -24.98 15.24
C LYS A 560 1.88 -25.07 13.87
N ASP A 561 1.47 -26.28 13.50
CA ASP A 561 0.68 -26.49 12.29
C ASP A 561 -0.64 -25.70 12.35
N PRO A 562 -1.11 -25.18 11.22
CA PRO A 562 -2.38 -24.47 11.16
C PRO A 562 -3.56 -25.41 11.41
N VAL A 563 -4.66 -24.84 11.90
CA VAL A 563 -5.91 -25.57 12.11
C VAL A 563 -6.92 -25.22 11.02
N HIS A 564 -7.74 -26.19 10.65
CA HIS A 564 -8.92 -25.96 9.82
C HIS A 564 -10.05 -25.32 10.64
N VAL A 565 -10.75 -24.35 10.05
CA VAL A 565 -11.90 -23.66 10.62
C VAL A 565 -13.03 -23.59 9.60
N ASP A 566 -14.21 -24.11 9.94
CA ASP A 566 -15.39 -23.84 9.13
C ASP A 566 -15.87 -22.39 9.38
N VAL A 567 -15.39 -21.49 8.52
CA VAL A 567 -15.54 -20.04 8.67
C VAL A 567 -17.00 -19.61 8.80
N ARG A 568 -17.93 -20.21 8.03
CA ARG A 568 -19.33 -19.80 8.02
C ARG A 568 -20.12 -20.32 9.22
N SER A 569 -19.64 -21.39 9.88
CA SER A 569 -20.22 -21.88 11.12
C SER A 569 -19.65 -21.21 12.36
N GLU A 570 -18.38 -20.79 12.31
CA GLU A 570 -17.65 -20.20 13.44
C GLU A 570 -17.87 -18.69 13.54
N PHE A 571 -17.96 -17.98 12.41
CA PHE A 571 -18.02 -16.51 12.39
C PHE A 571 -19.29 -15.99 11.71
N SER A 572 -19.85 -14.90 12.26
CA SER A 572 -20.99 -14.17 11.70
C SER A 572 -20.88 -12.66 11.98
N TYR A 573 -21.42 -11.83 11.09
CA TYR A 573 -21.48 -10.37 11.23
C TYR A 573 -22.87 -9.86 11.54
#